data_b7af7c82874b810ec1a3de2028741a02
#
_entry.id   b7af7c82874b810ec1a3de2028741a02
#
_cell.length_a   1.000
_cell.length_b   1.000
_cell.length_c   1.000
_cell.angle_alpha   90.00
_cell.angle_beta   90.00
_cell.angle_gamma   90.00
#
_symmetry.space_group_name_H-M   'P 1'
#
loop_
_entity.id
_entity.type
_entity.pdbx_description
1 polymer ?
#
loop_
_entity_poly.entity_id
_entity_poly.type
_entity_poly.pdbx_seq_one_letter_code
_entity_poly.pdbx_strand_id
1 'polypeptide(L)'
;MTRPGRVSRARRKRLDKQRVVHAGVAVADRAGIDSLSMRTLADDLGVAPMALYKHVADKEELLDGMLDVVLGEIDLPAPGSDWKSAVRKRILSARQALLRHPWASRVIETRTRPTPVALAYIDAMIGMLRNGGFSPDLTHHALHALGSRLYGFTQDVFDDSGRQDAGAEPSATAREMAATYPHIAEMMTVIYHDAASVVGPGCDDQFEFELALDLLLDGLDKRRRRPTSDRSPAPGGSARPESAKPRA
;
A
#
# COMPACT_ATOMS: atom_id res chain seq x y z
N MET A 1 -46.85 35.38 -26.49
CA MET A 1 -46.81 34.69 -25.18
C MET A 1 -46.10 33.36 -25.39
N THR A 2 -44.79 33.34 -25.12
CA THR A 2 -43.92 32.18 -25.32
C THR A 2 -43.79 31.45 -23.99
N ARG A 3 -44.16 30.15 -23.92
CA ARG A 3 -44.05 29.28 -22.74
C ARG A 3 -42.58 29.00 -22.42
N PRO A 4 -42.13 29.14 -21.16
CA PRO A 4 -40.76 28.78 -20.81
C PRO A 4 -40.61 27.24 -20.86
N GLY A 5 -39.54 26.79 -21.52
CA GLY A 5 -39.20 25.42 -21.71
C GLY A 5 -38.97 24.70 -20.37
N ARG A 6 -39.56 23.52 -20.23
CA ARG A 6 -39.42 22.57 -19.14
C ARG A 6 -37.97 22.06 -19.09
N VAL A 7 -37.14 22.59 -18.18
CA VAL A 7 -35.79 22.08 -17.92
C VAL A 7 -35.91 20.60 -17.53
N SER A 8 -35.34 19.75 -18.35
CA SER A 8 -35.29 18.30 -18.14
C SER A 8 -34.64 18.01 -16.80
N ARG A 9 -35.44 17.49 -15.85
CA ARG A 9 -34.97 16.99 -14.56
C ARG A 9 -34.11 15.76 -14.86
N ALA A 10 -32.77 15.93 -14.89
CA ALA A 10 -31.85 14.84 -15.06
C ALA A 10 -32.28 13.69 -14.15
N ARG A 11 -32.55 12.51 -14.76
CA ARG A 11 -33.01 11.30 -14.07
C ARG A 11 -32.00 10.96 -12.98
N ARG A 12 -32.28 11.28 -11.73
CA ARG A 12 -31.43 10.90 -10.56
C ARG A 12 -31.20 9.40 -10.65
N LYS A 13 -29.97 8.99 -10.95
CA LYS A 13 -29.60 7.58 -10.93
C LYS A 13 -29.97 7.00 -9.56
N ARG A 14 -30.65 5.84 -9.56
CA ARG A 14 -31.08 5.15 -8.34
C ARG A 14 -29.85 4.91 -7.45
N LEU A 15 -29.99 5.12 -6.15
CA LEU A 15 -28.96 4.80 -5.16
C LEU A 15 -28.88 3.27 -5.05
N ASP A 16 -27.67 2.75 -5.08
CA ASP A 16 -27.33 1.34 -4.85
C ASP A 16 -26.02 1.25 -4.05
N LYS A 17 -25.66 0.04 -3.59
CA LYS A 17 -24.44 -0.18 -2.78
C LYS A 17 -23.18 0.29 -3.52
N GLN A 18 -23.05 -0.04 -4.78
CA GLN A 18 -21.88 0.32 -5.58
C GLN A 18 -21.70 1.85 -5.67
N ARG A 19 -22.76 2.58 -5.91
CA ARG A 19 -22.75 4.04 -5.96
C ARG A 19 -22.40 4.66 -4.60
N VAL A 20 -22.89 4.11 -3.49
CA VAL A 20 -22.55 4.55 -2.12
C VAL A 20 -21.06 4.35 -1.87
N VAL A 21 -20.53 3.18 -2.19
CA VAL A 21 -19.11 2.83 -2.00
C VAL A 21 -18.20 3.71 -2.86
N HIS A 22 -18.48 3.89 -4.16
CA HIS A 22 -17.66 4.77 -5.02
C HIS A 22 -17.72 6.24 -4.60
N ALA A 23 -18.85 6.72 -4.08
CA ALA A 23 -18.91 8.05 -3.50
C ALA A 23 -18.05 8.15 -2.23
N GLY A 24 -18.01 7.11 -1.41
CA GLY A 24 -17.11 7.01 -0.26
C GLY A 24 -15.64 7.12 -0.67
N VAL A 25 -15.23 6.37 -1.70
CA VAL A 25 -13.88 6.46 -2.29
C VAL A 25 -13.59 7.88 -2.74
N ALA A 26 -14.47 8.51 -3.53
CA ALA A 26 -14.29 9.87 -4.04
C ALA A 26 -14.20 10.92 -2.91
N VAL A 27 -14.96 10.77 -1.82
CA VAL A 27 -14.87 11.63 -0.64
C VAL A 27 -13.51 11.47 0.05
N ALA A 28 -13.07 10.22 0.25
CA ALA A 28 -11.82 9.91 0.92
C ALA A 28 -10.59 10.38 0.08
N ASP A 29 -10.63 10.25 -1.24
CA ASP A 29 -9.57 10.73 -2.14
C ASP A 29 -9.44 12.26 -2.12
N ARG A 30 -10.57 12.96 -2.05
CA ARG A 30 -10.60 14.42 -2.09
C ARG A 30 -10.27 15.07 -0.75
N ALA A 31 -10.74 14.51 0.35
CA ALA A 31 -10.75 15.16 1.66
C ALA A 31 -10.11 14.32 2.79
N GLY A 32 -9.55 13.15 2.46
CA GLY A 32 -8.98 12.21 3.44
C GLY A 32 -10.04 11.36 4.16
N ILE A 33 -9.60 10.21 4.68
CA ILE A 33 -10.49 9.25 5.34
C ILE A 33 -11.12 9.77 6.63
N ASP A 34 -10.45 10.70 7.31
CA ASP A 34 -10.95 11.29 8.57
C ASP A 34 -12.18 12.18 8.35
N SER A 35 -12.34 12.73 7.14
CA SER A 35 -13.52 13.52 6.75
C SER A 35 -14.74 12.64 6.43
N LEU A 36 -14.55 11.34 6.21
CA LEU A 36 -15.60 10.41 5.82
C LEU A 36 -16.48 10.03 7.02
N SER A 37 -17.73 10.42 6.95
CA SER A 37 -18.79 9.98 7.85
C SER A 37 -20.04 9.64 7.04
N MET A 38 -20.97 8.88 7.62
CA MET A 38 -22.26 8.59 6.98
C MET A 38 -23.04 9.88 6.66
N ARG A 39 -22.86 10.93 7.46
CA ARG A 39 -23.49 12.23 7.22
C ARG A 39 -22.86 12.97 6.05
N THR A 40 -21.52 13.12 6.04
CA THR A 40 -20.81 13.80 4.93
C THR A 40 -21.02 13.09 3.61
N LEU A 41 -21.06 11.75 3.61
CA LEU A 41 -21.37 10.95 2.42
C LEU A 41 -22.80 11.13 1.93
N ALA A 42 -23.79 11.22 2.86
CA ALA A 42 -25.18 11.48 2.49
C ALA A 42 -25.35 12.86 1.88
N ASP A 43 -24.68 13.87 2.45
CA ASP A 43 -24.67 15.24 1.95
C ASP A 43 -24.07 15.30 0.53
N ASP A 44 -22.94 14.62 0.28
CA ASP A 44 -22.29 14.53 -1.04
C ASP A 44 -23.21 13.86 -2.09
N LEU A 45 -23.93 12.83 -1.69
CA LEU A 45 -24.88 12.12 -2.55
C LEU A 45 -26.25 12.84 -2.70
N GLY A 46 -26.52 13.87 -1.89
CA GLY A 46 -27.78 14.60 -1.87
C GLY A 46 -28.96 13.74 -1.41
N VAL A 47 -28.76 12.89 -0.41
CA VAL A 47 -29.75 11.98 0.18
C VAL A 47 -29.81 12.14 1.70
N ALA A 48 -30.89 11.64 2.32
CA ALA A 48 -30.94 11.54 3.78
C ALA A 48 -29.97 10.44 4.28
N PRO A 49 -29.28 10.62 5.43
CA PRO A 49 -28.35 9.63 5.97
C PRO A 49 -28.96 8.22 6.11
N MET A 50 -30.23 8.12 6.52
CA MET A 50 -30.94 6.86 6.63
C MET A 50 -31.11 6.09 5.29
N ALA A 51 -30.97 6.80 4.16
CA ALA A 51 -31.01 6.14 2.86
C ALA A 51 -29.78 5.30 2.57
N LEU A 52 -28.61 5.66 3.16
CA LEU A 52 -27.37 4.92 3.01
C LEU A 52 -27.43 3.56 3.72
N TYR A 53 -28.06 3.52 4.91
CA TYR A 53 -28.19 2.29 5.71
C TYR A 53 -29.03 1.19 5.06
N LYS A 54 -29.74 1.51 3.95
CA LYS A 54 -30.39 0.51 3.10
C LYS A 54 -29.41 -0.23 2.18
N HIS A 55 -28.19 0.28 2.06
CA HIS A 55 -27.19 -0.21 1.11
C HIS A 55 -25.91 -0.68 1.80
N VAL A 56 -25.55 -0.08 2.93
CA VAL A 56 -24.43 -0.48 3.79
C VAL A 56 -24.92 -0.45 5.24
N ALA A 57 -24.64 -1.51 6.00
CA ALA A 57 -25.16 -1.63 7.37
C ALA A 57 -24.55 -0.60 8.32
N ASP A 58 -23.26 -0.28 8.12
CA ASP A 58 -22.50 0.64 8.96
C ASP A 58 -21.30 1.24 8.19
N LYS A 59 -20.47 2.01 8.89
CA LYS A 59 -19.23 2.60 8.35
C LYS A 59 -18.20 1.52 8.04
N GLU A 60 -18.16 0.44 8.79
CA GLU A 60 -17.20 -0.65 8.59
C GLU A 60 -17.48 -1.40 7.29
N GLU A 61 -18.74 -1.73 6.99
CA GLU A 61 -19.12 -2.32 5.71
C GLU A 61 -18.85 -1.35 4.53
N LEU A 62 -19.02 -0.05 4.73
CA LEU A 62 -18.64 0.95 3.74
C LEU A 62 -17.14 0.92 3.47
N LEU A 63 -16.30 0.94 4.52
CA LEU A 63 -14.85 0.91 4.39
C LEU A 63 -14.35 -0.39 3.75
N ASP A 64 -14.95 -1.53 4.09
CA ASP A 64 -14.65 -2.81 3.44
C ASP A 64 -14.96 -2.76 1.94
N GLY A 65 -16.13 -2.23 1.57
CA GLY A 65 -16.48 -2.05 0.16
C GLY A 65 -15.57 -1.07 -0.58
N MET A 66 -15.10 -0.01 0.08
CA MET A 66 -14.14 0.93 -0.50
C MET A 66 -12.78 0.26 -0.74
N LEU A 67 -12.30 -0.56 0.21
CA LEU A 67 -11.09 -1.36 0.00
C LEU A 67 -11.25 -2.37 -1.14
N ASP A 68 -12.41 -3.01 -1.27
CA ASP A 68 -12.68 -3.93 -2.38
C ASP A 68 -12.60 -3.21 -3.75
N VAL A 69 -13.01 -1.95 -3.84
CA VAL A 69 -12.84 -1.12 -5.05
C VAL A 69 -11.36 -0.92 -5.34
N VAL A 70 -10.56 -0.49 -4.34
CA VAL A 70 -9.12 -0.27 -4.51
C VAL A 70 -8.37 -1.56 -4.89
N LEU A 71 -8.71 -2.69 -4.25
CA LEU A 71 -8.13 -4.00 -4.59
C LEU A 71 -8.52 -4.45 -6.00
N GLY A 72 -9.72 -4.08 -6.46
CA GLY A 72 -10.20 -4.36 -7.82
C GLY A 72 -9.46 -3.59 -8.91
N GLU A 73 -8.75 -2.51 -8.56
CA GLU A 73 -7.91 -1.74 -9.50
C GLU A 73 -6.52 -2.36 -9.73
N ILE A 74 -6.16 -3.37 -8.93
CA ILE A 74 -4.85 -4.01 -9.03
C ILE A 74 -4.83 -5.00 -10.19
N ASP A 75 -3.97 -4.76 -11.16
CA ASP A 75 -3.82 -5.59 -12.35
C ASP A 75 -3.53 -7.05 -12.02
N LEU A 76 -4.13 -7.95 -12.80
CA LEU A 76 -3.73 -9.35 -12.81
C LEU A 76 -2.45 -9.52 -13.66
N PRO A 77 -1.55 -10.44 -13.28
CA PRO A 77 -0.39 -10.77 -14.12
C PRO A 77 -0.85 -11.39 -15.44
N ALA A 78 -0.04 -11.22 -16.49
CA ALA A 78 -0.31 -11.87 -17.77
C ALA A 78 -0.24 -13.41 -17.62
N PRO A 79 -1.12 -14.15 -18.29
CA PRO A 79 -1.05 -15.62 -18.31
C PRO A 79 0.34 -16.09 -18.77
N GLY A 80 0.89 -17.10 -18.09
CA GLY A 80 2.20 -17.68 -18.44
C GLY A 80 3.42 -16.88 -17.97
N SER A 81 3.25 -15.77 -17.27
CA SER A 81 4.36 -15.04 -16.65
C SER A 81 5.09 -15.93 -15.65
N ASP A 82 6.43 -15.80 -15.60
CA ASP A 82 7.20 -16.38 -14.50
C ASP A 82 6.81 -15.71 -13.16
N TRP A 83 7.05 -16.41 -12.07
CA TRP A 83 6.61 -15.97 -10.74
C TRP A 83 7.16 -14.59 -10.36
N LYS A 84 8.43 -14.29 -10.69
CA LYS A 84 9.09 -13.05 -10.31
C LYS A 84 8.48 -11.87 -11.05
N SER A 85 8.31 -11.99 -12.36
CA SER A 85 7.65 -10.99 -13.20
C SER A 85 6.19 -10.78 -12.80
N ALA A 86 5.47 -11.87 -12.47
CA ALA A 86 4.08 -11.82 -12.04
C ALA A 86 3.93 -11.08 -10.70
N VAL A 87 4.74 -11.44 -9.70
CA VAL A 87 4.72 -10.79 -8.37
C VAL A 87 5.16 -9.32 -8.48
N ARG A 88 6.25 -9.03 -9.23
CA ARG A 88 6.72 -7.66 -9.46
C ARG A 88 5.62 -6.78 -10.04
N LYS A 89 5.01 -7.20 -11.14
CA LYS A 89 3.94 -6.44 -11.79
C LYS A 89 2.77 -6.18 -10.82
N ARG A 90 2.37 -7.21 -10.07
CA ARG A 90 1.25 -7.09 -9.14
C ARG A 90 1.53 -6.14 -7.98
N ILE A 91 2.75 -6.16 -7.42
CA ILE A 91 3.16 -5.23 -6.37
C ILE A 91 3.24 -3.79 -6.89
N LEU A 92 3.77 -3.58 -8.10
CA LEU A 92 3.80 -2.25 -8.71
C LEU A 92 2.40 -1.72 -8.99
N SER A 93 1.49 -2.55 -9.49
CA SER A 93 0.08 -2.17 -9.68
C SER A 93 -0.61 -1.86 -8.35
N ALA A 94 -0.33 -2.65 -7.29
CA ALA A 94 -0.85 -2.36 -5.95
C ALA A 94 -0.31 -1.02 -5.42
N ARG A 95 0.98 -0.72 -5.61
CA ARG A 95 1.55 0.59 -5.27
C ARG A 95 0.81 1.73 -5.98
N GLN A 96 0.58 1.60 -7.29
CA GLN A 96 -0.14 2.61 -8.05
C GLN A 96 -1.57 2.83 -7.54
N ALA A 97 -2.28 1.76 -7.15
CA ALA A 97 -3.59 1.87 -6.53
C ALA A 97 -3.51 2.62 -5.18
N LEU A 98 -2.54 2.30 -4.33
CA LEU A 98 -2.33 2.98 -3.04
C LEU A 98 -1.91 4.45 -3.18
N LEU A 99 -1.14 4.80 -4.23
CA LEU A 99 -0.80 6.19 -4.52
C LEU A 99 -2.02 7.00 -4.98
N ARG A 100 -2.96 6.39 -5.72
CA ARG A 100 -4.25 7.03 -6.07
C ARG A 100 -5.17 7.17 -4.86
N HIS A 101 -5.09 6.24 -3.92
CA HIS A 101 -5.94 6.14 -2.73
C HIS A 101 -5.11 6.09 -1.44
N PRO A 102 -4.43 7.21 -1.06
CA PRO A 102 -3.45 7.21 0.06
C PRO A 102 -4.07 6.79 1.40
N TRP A 103 -5.37 6.96 1.56
CA TRP A 103 -6.13 6.56 2.75
C TRP A 103 -6.24 5.03 2.93
N ALA A 104 -6.09 4.26 1.83
CA ALA A 104 -6.37 2.82 1.83
C ALA A 104 -5.40 2.04 2.73
N SER A 105 -4.10 2.38 2.75
CA SER A 105 -3.11 1.75 3.64
C SER A 105 -3.54 1.83 5.10
N ARG A 106 -3.94 3.02 5.55
CA ARG A 106 -4.41 3.25 6.92
C ARG A 106 -5.69 2.47 7.26
N VAL A 107 -6.60 2.33 6.30
CA VAL A 107 -7.82 1.54 6.50
C VAL A 107 -7.48 0.04 6.54
N ILE A 108 -6.59 -0.46 5.68
CA ILE A 108 -6.13 -1.85 5.70
C ILE A 108 -5.59 -2.25 7.08
N GLU A 109 -4.76 -1.41 7.71
CA GLU A 109 -4.19 -1.66 9.04
C GLU A 109 -5.24 -1.83 10.14
N THR A 110 -6.42 -1.22 9.99
CA THR A 110 -7.51 -1.30 10.97
C THR A 110 -8.41 -2.52 10.78
N ARG A 111 -8.28 -3.26 9.68
CA ARG A 111 -9.17 -4.40 9.39
C ARG A 111 -8.76 -5.64 10.16
N THR A 112 -9.70 -6.18 10.91
CA THR A 112 -9.51 -7.42 11.69
C THR A 112 -9.94 -8.66 10.91
N ARG A 113 -10.75 -8.49 9.86
CA ARG A 113 -11.23 -9.57 9.01
C ARG A 113 -11.11 -9.16 7.54
N PRO A 114 -10.42 -9.95 6.72
CA PRO A 114 -10.34 -9.67 5.29
C PRO A 114 -11.68 -9.94 4.60
N THR A 115 -12.01 -9.12 3.60
CA THR A 115 -13.14 -9.37 2.71
C THR A 115 -12.87 -10.55 1.77
N PRO A 116 -13.90 -11.12 1.11
CA PRO A 116 -13.67 -12.12 0.06
C PRO A 116 -12.75 -11.65 -1.07
N VAL A 117 -12.79 -10.35 -1.42
CA VAL A 117 -11.90 -9.75 -2.44
C VAL A 117 -10.46 -9.71 -1.94
N ALA A 118 -10.26 -9.30 -0.69
CA ALA A 118 -8.93 -9.31 -0.07
C ALA A 118 -8.37 -10.73 0.06
N LEU A 119 -9.19 -11.71 0.44
CA LEU A 119 -8.79 -13.13 0.47
C LEU A 119 -8.39 -13.63 -0.92
N ALA A 120 -9.15 -13.32 -1.96
CA ALA A 120 -8.82 -13.68 -3.33
C ALA A 120 -7.51 -13.02 -3.81
N TYR A 121 -7.25 -11.77 -3.41
CA TYR A 121 -5.98 -11.10 -3.69
C TYR A 121 -4.80 -11.83 -3.03
N ILE A 122 -4.93 -12.17 -1.74
CA ILE A 122 -3.88 -12.87 -0.97
C ILE A 122 -3.66 -14.28 -1.54
N ASP A 123 -4.73 -15.03 -1.84
CA ASP A 123 -4.65 -16.38 -2.41
C ASP A 123 -3.94 -16.37 -3.77
N ALA A 124 -4.25 -15.41 -4.63
CA ALA A 124 -3.57 -15.25 -5.90
C ALA A 124 -2.07 -14.94 -5.73
N MET A 125 -1.67 -14.13 -4.73
CA MET A 125 -0.26 -13.88 -4.41
C MET A 125 0.44 -15.15 -3.92
N ILE A 126 -0.22 -15.91 -3.03
CA ILE A 126 0.26 -17.24 -2.59
C ILE A 126 0.44 -18.15 -3.80
N GLY A 127 -0.54 -18.23 -4.68
CA GLY A 127 -0.51 -19.06 -5.88
C GLY A 127 0.68 -18.74 -6.78
N MET A 128 0.98 -17.48 -7.04
CA MET A 128 2.15 -17.06 -7.83
C MET A 128 3.47 -17.54 -7.22
N LEU A 129 3.66 -17.38 -5.92
CA LEU A 129 4.86 -17.82 -5.21
C LEU A 129 4.95 -19.36 -5.19
N ARG A 130 3.85 -20.05 -4.89
CA ARG A 130 3.79 -21.53 -4.86
C ARG A 130 4.08 -22.14 -6.23
N ASN A 131 3.49 -21.60 -7.29
CA ASN A 131 3.77 -22.00 -8.68
C ASN A 131 5.22 -21.71 -9.09
N GLY A 132 5.83 -20.67 -8.47
CA GLY A 132 7.26 -20.39 -8.59
C GLY A 132 8.17 -21.37 -7.83
N GLY A 133 7.63 -22.39 -7.13
CA GLY A 133 8.40 -23.39 -6.39
C GLY A 133 8.79 -22.99 -4.97
N PHE A 134 8.12 -22.01 -4.38
CA PHE A 134 8.31 -21.65 -2.95
C PHE A 134 7.70 -22.68 -2.03
N SER A 135 8.37 -23.03 -0.94
CA SER A 135 7.74 -23.82 0.15
C SER A 135 6.64 -22.99 0.84
N PRO A 136 5.67 -23.60 1.54
CA PRO A 136 4.68 -22.85 2.31
C PRO A 136 5.30 -21.86 3.30
N ASP A 137 6.34 -22.28 4.00
CA ASP A 137 7.09 -21.49 4.96
C ASP A 137 7.77 -20.26 4.32
N LEU A 138 8.50 -20.47 3.21
CA LEU A 138 9.12 -19.36 2.48
C LEU A 138 8.06 -18.42 1.87
N THR A 139 6.92 -18.96 1.42
CA THR A 139 5.80 -18.16 0.92
C THR A 139 5.25 -17.25 2.01
N HIS A 140 5.06 -17.76 3.23
CA HIS A 140 4.63 -16.95 4.38
C HIS A 140 5.58 -15.78 4.64
N HIS A 141 6.88 -16.04 4.73
CA HIS A 141 7.88 -14.99 4.94
C HIS A 141 7.98 -14.01 3.76
N ALA A 142 7.83 -14.50 2.52
CA ALA A 142 7.81 -13.65 1.34
C ALA A 142 6.63 -12.66 1.34
N LEU A 143 5.43 -13.12 1.73
CA LEU A 143 4.26 -12.25 1.84
C LEU A 143 4.48 -11.13 2.87
N HIS A 144 5.07 -11.45 4.03
CA HIS A 144 5.39 -10.44 5.03
C HIS A 144 6.42 -9.42 4.53
N ALA A 145 7.50 -9.89 3.89
CA ALA A 145 8.53 -9.00 3.37
C ALA A 145 7.99 -8.06 2.26
N LEU A 146 7.20 -8.62 1.33
CA LEU A 146 6.57 -7.85 0.25
C LEU A 146 5.50 -6.88 0.78
N GLY A 147 4.69 -7.33 1.74
CA GLY A 147 3.69 -6.50 2.40
C GLY A 147 4.33 -5.34 3.16
N SER A 148 5.38 -5.59 3.93
CA SER A 148 6.12 -4.54 4.63
C SER A 148 6.71 -3.50 3.66
N ARG A 149 7.17 -3.92 2.48
CA ARG A 149 7.65 -2.98 1.45
C ARG A 149 6.50 -2.19 0.83
N LEU A 150 5.35 -2.81 0.59
CA LEU A 150 4.20 -2.17 -0.05
C LEU A 150 3.50 -1.16 0.88
N TYR A 151 3.31 -1.52 2.16
CA TYR A 151 2.57 -0.72 3.15
C TYR A 151 3.48 0.07 4.08
N GLY A 152 4.79 -0.24 4.10
CA GLY A 152 5.76 0.41 4.98
C GLY A 152 5.92 1.89 4.64
N PHE A 153 6.12 2.71 5.68
CA PHE A 153 6.41 4.11 5.55
C PHE A 153 7.81 4.30 4.98
N THR A 154 7.93 5.05 3.87
CA THR A 154 9.21 5.52 3.36
C THR A 154 9.41 6.93 3.89
N GLN A 155 10.23 7.08 4.92
CA GLN A 155 10.65 8.40 5.37
C GLN A 155 11.87 8.79 4.54
N ASP A 156 11.79 9.90 3.84
CA ASP A 156 12.95 10.50 3.21
C ASP A 156 13.86 11.06 4.30
N VAL A 157 15.07 10.51 4.41
CA VAL A 157 16.07 10.95 5.41
C VAL A 157 16.67 12.29 4.99
N PHE A 158 16.57 12.63 3.71
CA PHE A 158 17.13 13.83 3.11
C PHE A 158 16.05 14.60 2.34
N ASP A 159 15.07 15.15 3.08
CA ASP A 159 14.07 16.05 2.48
C ASP A 159 14.77 17.33 1.99
N ASP A 160 14.84 17.45 0.68
CA ASP A 160 15.48 18.58 -0.01
C ASP A 160 14.48 19.63 -0.52
N SER A 161 13.23 19.55 -0.09
CA SER A 161 12.15 20.47 -0.52
C SER A 161 12.40 21.96 -0.18
N GLY A 162 13.47 22.27 0.60
CA GLY A 162 13.86 23.63 0.98
C GLY A 162 15.07 24.23 0.26
N ARG A 163 15.71 23.50 -0.65
CA ARG A 163 16.96 23.99 -1.29
C ARG A 163 16.72 24.47 -2.73
N GLN A 164 16.49 25.75 -2.84
CA GLN A 164 16.39 26.47 -4.12
C GLN A 164 17.65 27.30 -4.38
N ASP A 165 18.83 26.76 -4.57
CA ASP A 165 19.91 27.52 -5.23
C ASP A 165 21.14 26.63 -5.47
N ALA A 166 21.16 25.96 -6.62
CA ALA A 166 22.31 25.20 -7.14
C ALA A 166 23.44 26.11 -7.65
N GLY A 167 23.88 27.07 -6.84
CA GLY A 167 24.92 28.01 -7.25
C GLY A 167 25.42 28.91 -6.12
N ALA A 168 24.84 28.83 -4.94
CA ALA A 168 25.27 29.62 -3.79
C ALA A 168 26.45 28.95 -3.08
N GLU A 169 27.46 29.75 -2.68
CA GLU A 169 28.54 29.30 -1.83
C GLU A 169 28.00 28.67 -0.53
N PRO A 170 28.51 27.51 -0.10
CA PRO A 170 28.03 26.84 1.12
C PRO A 170 28.11 27.77 2.31
N SER A 171 27.04 27.88 3.09
CA SER A 171 27.02 28.65 4.33
C SER A 171 28.09 28.12 5.35
N ALA A 172 28.47 28.94 6.30
CA ALA A 172 29.39 28.50 7.36
C ALA A 172 28.87 27.27 8.10
N THR A 173 27.56 27.20 8.34
CA THR A 173 26.87 26.04 8.96
C THR A 173 26.95 24.80 8.09
N ALA A 174 26.83 24.93 6.76
CA ALA A 174 26.96 23.80 5.83
C ALA A 174 28.39 23.25 5.80
N ARG A 175 29.40 24.12 5.88
CA ARG A 175 30.82 23.72 5.96
C ARG A 175 31.13 22.99 7.28
N GLU A 176 30.60 23.48 8.41
CA GLU A 176 30.74 22.85 9.72
C GLU A 176 30.07 21.49 9.76
N MET A 177 28.86 21.40 9.18
CA MET A 177 28.13 20.13 9.04
C MET A 177 28.90 19.13 8.19
N ALA A 178 29.46 19.55 7.06
CA ALA A 178 30.31 18.73 6.20
C ALA A 178 31.59 18.23 6.89
N ALA A 179 32.18 19.05 7.71
CA ALA A 179 33.36 18.65 8.51
C ALA A 179 33.01 17.64 9.61
N THR A 180 31.84 17.79 10.23
CA THR A 180 31.35 16.90 11.29
C THR A 180 30.80 15.59 10.76
N TYR A 181 30.13 15.62 9.61
CA TYR A 181 29.44 14.48 8.98
C TYR A 181 29.89 14.28 7.54
N PRO A 182 31.14 13.85 7.28
CA PRO A 182 31.73 13.81 5.94
C PRO A 182 30.98 12.87 5.00
N HIS A 183 30.46 11.75 5.49
CA HIS A 183 29.69 10.82 4.64
C HIS A 183 28.32 11.37 4.23
N ILE A 184 27.67 12.14 5.10
CA ILE A 184 26.43 12.84 4.74
C ILE A 184 26.74 13.89 3.66
N ALA A 185 27.79 14.66 3.83
CA ALA A 185 28.20 15.68 2.87
C ALA A 185 28.56 15.06 1.50
N GLU A 186 29.28 13.93 1.48
CA GLU A 186 29.59 13.17 0.28
C GLU A 186 28.29 12.70 -0.41
N MET A 187 27.39 12.07 0.33
CA MET A 187 26.11 11.62 -0.23
C MET A 187 25.29 12.78 -0.81
N MET A 188 25.24 13.91 -0.11
CA MET A 188 24.53 15.09 -0.59
C MET A 188 25.15 15.69 -1.85
N THR A 189 26.46 15.57 -2.07
CA THR A 189 27.11 16.03 -3.32
C THR A 189 26.89 15.07 -4.48
N VAL A 190 26.76 13.75 -4.22
CA VAL A 190 26.52 12.72 -5.24
C VAL A 190 25.04 12.62 -5.61
N ILE A 191 24.15 12.78 -4.61
CA ILE A 191 22.68 12.73 -4.81
C ILE A 191 22.15 14.03 -5.41
N TYR A 192 22.93 15.15 -5.34
CA TYR A 192 22.64 16.37 -6.09
C TYR A 192 22.82 16.10 -7.60
N HIS A 193 21.82 15.43 -8.14
CA HIS A 193 21.82 15.07 -9.52
C HIS A 193 21.60 16.30 -10.38
N ASP A 194 22.54 16.49 -11.29
CA ASP A 194 22.33 17.15 -12.56
C ASP A 194 20.93 16.84 -13.11
N ALA A 195 20.28 17.80 -13.75
CA ALA A 195 18.98 17.62 -14.41
C ALA A 195 18.95 16.49 -15.46
N ALA A 196 20.11 15.88 -15.73
CA ALA A 196 20.32 14.69 -16.55
C ALA A 196 20.32 13.36 -15.76
N SER A 197 20.14 13.39 -14.43
CA SER A 197 20.04 12.15 -13.65
C SER A 197 18.83 11.33 -14.10
N VAL A 198 19.04 10.01 -14.21
CA VAL A 198 17.98 9.04 -14.55
C VAL A 198 16.85 9.05 -13.51
N VAL A 199 17.10 9.58 -12.31
CA VAL A 199 16.17 9.67 -11.17
C VAL A 199 15.58 11.08 -10.94
N GLY A 200 15.96 12.10 -11.71
CA GLY A 200 15.44 13.45 -11.58
C GLY A 200 16.01 14.25 -10.39
N PRO A 201 15.52 15.46 -10.13
CA PRO A 201 15.93 16.27 -8.98
C PRO A 201 15.26 15.72 -7.71
N GLY A 202 16.04 15.25 -6.75
CA GLY A 202 15.58 14.64 -5.50
C GLY A 202 15.49 13.12 -5.54
N CYS A 203 15.11 12.50 -4.42
CA CYS A 203 14.88 11.06 -4.36
C CYS A 203 13.68 10.68 -5.22
N ASP A 204 13.86 9.77 -6.18
CA ASP A 204 12.77 9.20 -6.96
C ASP A 204 12.13 8.04 -6.17
N ASP A 205 11.03 8.34 -5.48
CA ASP A 205 10.24 7.38 -4.73
C ASP A 205 9.89 6.12 -5.54
N GLN A 206 9.71 6.25 -6.85
CA GLN A 206 9.39 5.11 -7.70
C GLN A 206 10.64 4.27 -7.94
N PHE A 207 11.78 4.87 -8.25
CA PHE A 207 13.04 4.18 -8.42
C PHE A 207 13.47 3.45 -7.13
N GLU A 208 13.42 4.14 -5.98
CA GLU A 208 13.74 3.58 -4.66
C GLU A 208 12.82 2.40 -4.31
N PHE A 209 11.54 2.52 -4.65
CA PHE A 209 10.60 1.43 -4.46
C PHE A 209 10.95 0.22 -5.34
N GLU A 210 11.21 0.44 -6.63
CA GLU A 210 11.52 -0.62 -7.58
C GLU A 210 12.85 -1.30 -7.25
N LEU A 211 13.89 -0.53 -6.93
CA LEU A 211 15.18 -1.06 -6.49
C LEU A 211 15.03 -1.99 -5.28
N ALA A 212 14.34 -1.55 -4.24
CA ALA A 212 14.13 -2.37 -3.05
C ALA A 212 13.26 -3.60 -3.34
N LEU A 213 12.24 -3.48 -4.18
CA LEU A 213 11.42 -4.60 -4.61
C LEU A 213 12.25 -5.64 -5.36
N ASP A 214 13.10 -5.21 -6.30
CA ASP A 214 13.93 -6.09 -7.09
C ASP A 214 14.99 -6.81 -6.21
N LEU A 215 15.60 -6.12 -5.25
CA LEU A 215 16.47 -6.73 -4.25
C LEU A 215 15.75 -7.80 -3.41
N LEU A 216 14.51 -7.53 -2.98
CA LEU A 216 13.69 -8.51 -2.26
C LEU A 216 13.40 -9.74 -3.13
N LEU A 217 12.97 -9.55 -4.38
CA LEU A 217 12.65 -10.64 -5.30
C LEU A 217 13.89 -11.48 -5.62
N ASP A 218 15.07 -10.87 -5.80
CA ASP A 218 16.33 -11.57 -6.01
C ASP A 218 16.77 -12.36 -4.77
N GLY A 219 16.62 -11.78 -3.60
CA GLY A 219 16.88 -12.44 -2.32
C GLY A 219 15.97 -13.66 -2.10
N LEU A 220 14.68 -13.53 -2.43
CA LEU A 220 13.71 -14.61 -2.36
C LEU A 220 14.02 -15.72 -3.36
N ASP A 221 14.41 -15.39 -4.60
CA ASP A 221 14.80 -16.38 -5.61
C ASP A 221 16.01 -17.19 -5.17
N LYS A 222 17.04 -16.54 -4.61
CA LYS A 222 18.21 -17.22 -4.05
C LYS A 222 17.84 -18.18 -2.90
N ARG A 223 16.92 -17.79 -2.02
CA ARG A 223 16.46 -18.63 -0.91
C ARG A 223 15.63 -19.82 -1.40
N ARG A 224 14.76 -19.62 -2.38
CA ARG A 224 13.96 -20.67 -3.00
C ARG A 224 14.83 -21.80 -3.60
N ARG A 225 15.97 -21.44 -4.18
CA ARG A 225 16.89 -22.39 -4.84
C ARG A 225 17.81 -23.13 -3.87
N ARG A 226 17.86 -22.72 -2.58
CA ARG A 226 18.70 -23.43 -1.59
C ARG A 226 18.05 -24.76 -1.20
N PRO A 227 18.83 -25.88 -1.17
CA PRO A 227 18.32 -27.14 -0.64
C PRO A 227 17.88 -26.99 0.82
N THR A 228 16.85 -27.70 1.22
CA THR A 228 16.24 -27.66 2.58
C THR A 228 17.14 -28.20 3.70
N SER A 229 18.41 -28.52 3.43
CA SER A 229 19.34 -29.16 4.36
C SER A 229 19.86 -28.26 5.50
N ASP A 230 19.52 -26.97 5.54
CA ASP A 230 20.06 -26.02 6.53
C ASP A 230 18.97 -25.49 7.51
N ARG A 231 18.00 -26.34 7.85
CA ARG A 231 17.10 -26.07 8.96
C ARG A 231 17.70 -26.64 10.25
N SER A 232 18.44 -25.82 11.00
CA SER A 232 18.58 -26.08 12.45
C SER A 232 17.18 -26.15 13.06
N PRO A 233 16.84 -27.21 13.82
CA PRO A 233 15.57 -27.26 14.53
C PRO A 233 15.49 -26.08 15.50
N ALA A 234 14.34 -25.42 15.55
CA ALA A 234 14.07 -24.39 16.54
C ALA A 234 14.42 -24.94 17.93
N PRO A 235 15.05 -24.15 18.83
CA PRO A 235 15.33 -24.60 20.19
C PRO A 235 14.00 -25.01 20.85
N GLY A 236 13.94 -26.28 21.26
CA GLY A 236 12.76 -26.93 21.77
C GLY A 236 12.08 -26.08 22.85
N GLY A 237 10.79 -25.83 22.68
CA GLY A 237 9.96 -25.28 23.72
C GLY A 237 10.07 -26.14 24.97
N SER A 238 10.58 -25.56 26.06
CA SER A 238 10.64 -26.21 27.37
C SER A 238 9.23 -26.58 27.77
N ALA A 239 9.01 -27.91 27.95
CA ALA A 239 7.81 -28.44 28.54
C ALA A 239 7.60 -27.77 29.91
N ARG A 240 6.46 -27.09 30.07
CA ARG A 240 6.02 -26.67 31.42
C ARG A 240 5.83 -27.87 32.28
N PRO A 241 6.37 -27.93 33.51
CA PRO A 241 6.04 -29.01 34.44
C PRO A 241 4.58 -28.89 34.86
N GLU A 242 3.89 -30.01 34.74
CA GLU A 242 2.52 -30.24 35.17
C GLU A 242 2.45 -30.08 36.70
N SER A 243 1.74 -29.06 37.18
CA SER A 243 1.55 -28.83 38.61
C SER A 243 0.62 -29.90 39.17
N ALA A 244 1.17 -30.78 40.01
CA ALA A 244 0.44 -31.76 40.81
C ALA A 244 -0.60 -31.06 41.71
N LYS A 245 -1.86 -31.47 41.61
CA LYS A 245 -2.93 -31.13 42.57
C LYS A 245 -2.66 -31.86 43.90
N PRO A 246 -2.77 -31.19 45.06
CA PRO A 246 -2.84 -31.90 46.34
C PRO A 246 -4.21 -32.52 46.52
N ARG A 247 -4.19 -33.81 46.94
CA ARG A 247 -5.36 -34.49 47.51
C ARG A 247 -5.48 -34.10 48.98
N ALA A 248 -6.65 -33.67 49.39
CA ALA A 248 -7.28 -33.88 50.67
C ALA A 248 -8.78 -33.62 50.50
#